data_d562e0cf7f8c2435dbd063907363ac0c
#
_entry.id   d562e0cf7f8c2435dbd063907363ac0c
#
_cell.length_a   1.000
_cell.length_b   1.000
_cell.length_c   1.000
_cell.angle_alpha   90.00
_cell.angle_beta   90.00
_cell.angle_gamma   90.00
#
_symmetry.space_group_name_H-M   'P 1'
#
loop_
_entity.id
_entity.type
_entity.pdbx_description
1 polymer ?
#
loop_
_entity_poly.entity_id
_entity_poly.type
_entity_poly.pdbx_seq_one_letter_code
_entity_poly.pdbx_strand_id
1 'polypeptide(L)'
;MADATATNTSTTESSSSSQESYNLNDPLFLHLGENPGAVLTSQPLVGEENYSAWARSVRKSLIGKNKLGFIDGSITISSPLMNSPTAIQAWIHADNIVATWIINSVSPKLHGSIIYRDTAFEIWTELRDTFS
;
A
#
# COMPACT_ATOMS: atom_id res chain seq x y z
N MET A 1 5.97 3.60 41.99
CA MET A 1 5.92 3.49 41.84
C MET A 1 6.07 3.41 41.11
N ALA A 2 6.15 3.64 40.66
CA ALA A 2 6.09 3.65 40.21
C ALA A 2 6.21 3.67 39.33
N ASP A 3 6.24 3.69 39.22
CA ASP A 3 6.29 3.57 38.69
C ASP A 3 6.32 3.42 37.95
N ALA A 4 6.24 3.50 38.09
CA ALA A 4 6.05 3.31 37.70
C ALA A 4 6.01 3.28 36.89
N THR A 5 5.98 3.31 37.06
CA THR A 5 5.85 3.21 36.67
C THR A 5 6.04 3.14 35.80
N ALA A 6 6.05 3.22 35.91
CA ALA A 6 6.01 3.14 35.45
C ALA A 6 6.23 3.12 34.61
N THR A 7 6.31 3.11 34.74
CA THR A 7 6.38 3.01 34.30
C THR A 7 6.62 2.93 33.50
N ASN A 8 6.59 3.04 33.66
CA ASN A 8 6.62 2.98 33.19
C ASN A 8 6.85 3.04 32.33
N THR A 9 6.93 3.09 32.26
CA THR A 9 6.94 3.21 31.69
C THR A 9 7.32 3.25 30.79
N SER A 10 7.50 3.28 30.90
CA SER A 10 7.68 3.29 30.33
C SER A 10 7.94 3.36 29.48
N THR A 11 8.02 3.37 29.55
CA THR A 11 8.08 3.47 29.00
C THR A 11 8.31 3.77 28.18
N THR A 12 8.37 3.95 28.29
CA THR A 12 8.35 4.21 27.79
C THR A 12 8.82 4.49 26.96
N GLU A 13 8.95 4.63 26.97
CA GLU A 13 9.20 4.80 26.43
C GLU A 13 9.54 4.79 25.55
N SER A 14 9.88 4.85 25.51
CA SER A 14 9.94 4.73 24.82
C SER A 14 9.89 4.90 24.15
N SER A 15 10.22 5.15 24.21
CA SER A 15 9.41 5.13 23.58
C SER A 15 8.75 6.10 22.67
N SER A 16 8.96 7.20 22.31
CA SER A 16 8.23 8.17 21.54
C SER A 16 8.43 7.98 20.04
N SER A 17 9.64 7.75 19.60
CA SER A 17 9.87 7.50 18.19
C SER A 17 9.18 6.22 17.74
N SER A 18 9.10 5.23 18.61
CA SER A 18 8.34 4.04 18.26
C SER A 18 6.86 4.34 18.16
N GLN A 19 6.36 5.27 18.93
CA GLN A 19 4.96 5.65 18.83
C GLN A 19 4.67 6.25 17.47
N GLU A 20 5.60 7.03 16.96
CA GLU A 20 5.41 7.60 15.62
C GLU A 20 5.34 6.52 14.56
N SER A 21 6.09 5.44 14.76
CA SER A 21 6.06 4.36 13.77
C SER A 21 4.74 3.60 13.80
N TYR A 22 3.90 3.83 14.81
CA TYR A 22 2.60 3.20 14.90
C TYR A 22 1.46 4.13 14.55
N ASN A 23 1.76 5.23 13.87
CA ASN A 23 0.74 6.12 13.39
C ASN A 23 -0.07 5.43 12.29
N LEU A 24 -1.32 5.09 12.60
CA LEU A 24 -2.17 4.36 11.67
C LEU A 24 -2.53 5.18 10.46
N ASN A 25 -2.35 6.50 10.52
CA ASN A 25 -2.63 7.37 9.39
C ASN A 25 -1.45 7.51 8.44
N ASP A 26 -0.30 6.95 8.79
CA ASP A 26 0.87 6.98 7.95
C ASP A 26 0.68 5.96 6.82
N PRO A 27 0.68 6.40 5.54
CA PRO A 27 0.49 5.44 4.44
C PRO A 27 1.61 4.42 4.32
N LEU A 28 2.76 4.66 4.96
CA LEU A 28 3.83 3.67 4.99
C LEU A 28 3.61 2.61 6.06
N PHE A 29 2.65 2.82 6.96
CA PHE A 29 2.39 1.87 8.02
C PHE A 29 1.74 0.62 7.46
N LEU A 30 2.26 -0.55 7.85
CA LEU A 30 1.69 -1.83 7.47
C LEU A 30 1.18 -2.51 8.73
N HIS A 31 -0.09 -2.90 8.72
CA HIS A 31 -0.68 -3.61 9.85
C HIS A 31 -0.05 -4.98 9.97
N LEU A 32 -0.03 -5.48 11.21
CA LEU A 32 0.53 -6.80 11.48
C LEU A 32 -0.09 -7.89 10.63
N GLY A 33 -1.36 -7.77 10.32
CA GLY A 33 -2.07 -8.77 9.53
C GLY A 33 -2.03 -8.53 8.03
N GLU A 34 -1.28 -7.54 7.55
CA GLU A 34 -1.21 -7.30 6.12
C GLU A 34 -0.64 -8.52 5.41
N ASN A 35 -1.29 -8.86 4.32
CA ASN A 35 -0.98 -10.09 3.60
C ASN A 35 -0.84 -9.77 2.12
N PRO A 36 0.35 -9.96 1.53
CA PRO A 36 0.52 -9.70 0.09
C PRO A 36 -0.41 -10.54 -0.77
N GLY A 37 -0.87 -11.68 -0.29
CA GLY A 37 -1.80 -12.51 -1.03
C GLY A 37 -3.25 -12.07 -0.96
N ALA A 38 -3.55 -11.00 -0.21
CA ALA A 38 -4.93 -10.53 -0.09
C ALA A 38 -5.48 -10.09 -1.43
N VAL A 39 -6.79 -10.22 -1.58
CA VAL A 39 -7.49 -9.84 -2.81
C VAL A 39 -8.28 -8.57 -2.55
N LEU A 40 -8.13 -7.59 -3.43
CA LEU A 40 -8.78 -6.28 -3.25
C LEU A 40 -10.22 -6.27 -3.72
N THR A 41 -10.59 -7.20 -4.59
CA THR A 41 -11.94 -7.25 -5.16
C THR A 41 -12.41 -8.70 -5.19
N SER A 42 -13.73 -8.88 -5.22
CA SER A 42 -14.30 -10.22 -5.34
C SER A 42 -14.25 -10.73 -6.77
N GLN A 43 -14.15 -9.83 -7.76
CA GLN A 43 -14.08 -10.19 -9.17
C GLN A 43 -12.80 -9.65 -9.75
N PRO A 44 -11.98 -10.49 -10.39
CA PRO A 44 -10.75 -9.99 -11.01
C PRO A 44 -11.07 -9.20 -12.26
N LEU A 45 -10.14 -8.33 -12.64
CA LEU A 45 -10.24 -7.63 -13.91
C LEU A 45 -10.08 -8.65 -15.03
N VAL A 46 -11.03 -8.67 -15.96
CA VAL A 46 -10.98 -9.58 -17.10
C VAL A 46 -10.88 -8.84 -18.42
N GLY A 47 -11.09 -7.53 -18.46
CA GLY A 47 -11.00 -6.73 -19.67
C GLY A 47 -11.75 -5.44 -19.52
N GLU A 48 -11.98 -4.76 -20.66
CA GLU A 48 -12.70 -3.48 -20.68
C GLU A 48 -14.10 -3.60 -20.09
N GLU A 49 -14.71 -4.76 -20.26
CA GLU A 49 -16.10 -4.92 -19.87
C GLU A 49 -16.34 -4.77 -18.39
N ASN A 50 -15.34 -5.02 -17.55
CA ASN A 50 -15.53 -4.84 -16.11
C ASN A 50 -14.51 -3.87 -15.49
N TYR A 51 -13.80 -3.10 -16.33
CA TYR A 51 -12.76 -2.22 -15.79
C TYR A 51 -13.32 -1.15 -14.86
N SER A 52 -14.41 -0.48 -15.23
CA SER A 52 -14.93 0.62 -14.41
C SER A 52 -15.32 0.17 -13.00
N ALA A 53 -16.07 -0.93 -12.92
CA ALA A 53 -16.49 -1.46 -11.62
C ALA A 53 -15.28 -1.97 -10.84
N TRP A 54 -14.37 -2.64 -11.53
CA TRP A 54 -13.16 -3.17 -10.89
C TRP A 54 -12.29 -2.04 -10.33
N ALA A 55 -12.06 -1.00 -11.14
CA ALA A 55 -11.21 0.10 -10.72
C ALA A 55 -11.79 0.81 -9.50
N ARG A 56 -13.12 0.99 -9.48
CA ARG A 56 -13.78 1.61 -8.34
C ARG A 56 -13.61 0.76 -7.09
N SER A 57 -13.76 -0.55 -7.20
CA SER A 57 -13.60 -1.45 -6.07
C SER A 57 -12.18 -1.44 -5.52
N VAL A 58 -11.20 -1.48 -6.42
CA VAL A 58 -9.79 -1.43 -6.01
C VAL A 58 -9.49 -0.12 -5.28
N ARG A 59 -9.94 1.01 -5.85
CA ARG A 59 -9.69 2.30 -5.21
C ARG A 59 -10.31 2.36 -3.82
N LYS A 60 -11.53 1.86 -3.67
CA LYS A 60 -12.17 1.85 -2.35
C LYS A 60 -11.40 0.99 -1.35
N SER A 61 -10.93 -0.17 -1.79
CA SER A 61 -10.14 -1.04 -0.92
C SER A 61 -8.84 -0.35 -0.49
N LEU A 62 -8.18 0.32 -1.43
CA LEU A 62 -6.93 1.00 -1.11
C LEU A 62 -7.14 2.21 -0.22
N ILE A 63 -8.25 2.92 -0.39
CA ILE A 63 -8.60 4.02 0.52
C ILE A 63 -8.77 3.47 1.93
N GLY A 64 -9.49 2.36 2.07
CA GLY A 64 -9.70 1.73 3.37
C GLY A 64 -8.41 1.28 4.03
N LYS A 65 -7.41 0.94 3.23
CA LYS A 65 -6.10 0.52 3.73
C LYS A 65 -5.10 1.67 3.83
N ASN A 66 -5.53 2.89 3.48
CA ASN A 66 -4.68 4.08 3.46
C ASN A 66 -3.49 3.90 2.51
N LYS A 67 -3.74 3.31 1.35
CA LYS A 67 -2.69 3.01 0.38
C LYS A 67 -2.97 3.59 -1.01
N LEU A 68 -4.04 4.40 -1.15
CA LEU A 68 -4.39 4.95 -2.46
C LEU A 68 -3.27 5.78 -3.06
N GLY A 69 -2.48 6.46 -2.22
CA GLY A 69 -1.41 7.32 -2.70
C GLY A 69 -0.36 6.61 -3.53
N PHE A 70 -0.27 5.29 -3.40
CA PHE A 70 0.69 4.51 -4.18
C PHE A 70 0.26 4.31 -5.63
N ILE A 71 -1.03 4.49 -5.93
CA ILE A 71 -1.49 4.34 -7.31
C ILE A 71 -1.89 5.66 -7.96
N ASP A 72 -2.18 6.70 -7.19
CA ASP A 72 -2.57 7.98 -7.78
C ASP A 72 -1.39 8.94 -7.94
N GLY A 73 -0.20 8.51 -7.53
CA GLY A 73 1.01 9.30 -7.71
C GLY A 73 1.25 10.35 -6.64
N SER A 74 0.43 10.40 -5.60
CA SER A 74 0.62 11.39 -4.54
C SER A 74 1.73 11.00 -3.56
N ILE A 75 2.08 9.72 -3.50
CA ILE A 75 3.17 9.26 -2.61
C ILE A 75 4.16 8.48 -3.46
N THR A 76 5.25 9.14 -3.86
CA THR A 76 6.28 8.52 -4.67
C THR A 76 7.58 8.45 -3.88
N ILE A 77 8.55 7.71 -4.40
CA ILE A 77 9.84 7.60 -3.74
C ILE A 77 10.57 8.94 -3.70
N SER A 78 10.15 9.89 -4.56
CA SER A 78 10.74 11.23 -4.58
C SER A 78 9.98 12.21 -3.68
N SER A 79 8.95 11.74 -2.99
CA SER A 79 8.17 12.59 -2.09
C SER A 79 9.05 13.14 -0.96
N PRO A 80 8.79 14.38 -0.48
CA PRO A 80 9.55 14.92 0.65
C PRO A 80 9.48 14.05 1.91
N LEU A 81 8.48 13.18 2.00
CA LEU A 81 8.38 12.25 3.13
C LEU A 81 9.48 11.18 3.09
N MET A 82 10.10 10.97 1.93
CA MET A 82 11.16 9.98 1.76
C MET A 82 12.50 10.62 2.08
N ASN A 83 12.66 11.08 3.32
CA ASN A 83 13.82 11.86 3.72
C ASN A 83 14.84 11.08 4.53
N SER A 84 14.72 9.77 4.58
CA SER A 84 15.66 8.92 5.31
C SER A 84 15.70 7.55 4.65
N PRO A 85 16.80 6.80 4.84
CA PRO A 85 16.88 5.44 4.32
C PRO A 85 15.75 4.55 4.87
N THR A 86 15.36 4.75 6.11
CA THR A 86 14.28 3.95 6.69
C THR A 86 12.96 4.24 6.00
N ALA A 87 12.66 5.52 5.73
CA ALA A 87 11.43 5.88 5.03
C ALA A 87 11.42 5.32 3.62
N ILE A 88 12.56 5.36 2.93
CA ILE A 88 12.68 4.84 1.58
C ILE A 88 12.42 3.33 1.57
N GLN A 89 13.01 2.60 2.52
CA GLN A 89 12.79 1.16 2.60
C GLN A 89 11.33 0.84 2.91
N ALA A 90 10.71 1.63 3.79
CA ALA A 90 9.29 1.43 4.10
C ALA A 90 8.43 1.67 2.88
N TRP A 91 8.77 2.68 2.08
CA TRP A 91 8.03 2.97 0.85
C TRP A 91 8.14 1.81 -0.14
N ILE A 92 9.37 1.32 -0.35
CA ILE A 92 9.59 0.21 -1.28
C ILE A 92 8.77 -1.01 -0.85
N HIS A 93 8.78 -1.31 0.44
CA HIS A 93 8.06 -2.45 0.98
C HIS A 93 6.55 -2.30 0.76
N ALA A 94 6.02 -1.12 1.12
CA ALA A 94 4.59 -0.87 0.97
C ALA A 94 4.17 -0.87 -0.50
N ASP A 95 4.99 -0.28 -1.37
CA ASP A 95 4.69 -0.24 -2.80
C ASP A 95 4.63 -1.66 -3.38
N ASN A 96 5.55 -2.52 -2.98
CA ASN A 96 5.56 -3.91 -3.46
C ASN A 96 4.31 -4.66 -3.01
N ILE A 97 3.85 -4.40 -1.80
CA ILE A 97 2.64 -5.06 -1.32
C ILE A 97 1.42 -4.57 -2.11
N VAL A 98 1.32 -3.26 -2.34
CA VAL A 98 0.21 -2.72 -3.13
C VAL A 98 0.25 -3.27 -4.55
N ALA A 99 1.43 -3.32 -5.15
CA ALA A 99 1.59 -3.86 -6.50
C ALA A 99 1.12 -5.31 -6.55
N THR A 100 1.49 -6.12 -5.57
CA THR A 100 1.11 -7.51 -5.51
C THR A 100 -0.40 -7.66 -5.34
N TRP A 101 -1.01 -6.84 -4.50
CA TRP A 101 -2.46 -6.84 -4.35
C TRP A 101 -3.16 -6.57 -5.68
N ILE A 102 -2.66 -5.59 -6.44
CA ILE A 102 -3.28 -5.24 -7.72
C ILE A 102 -3.14 -6.39 -8.70
N ILE A 103 -1.93 -6.96 -8.81
CA ILE A 103 -1.70 -8.07 -9.73
C ILE A 103 -2.60 -9.25 -9.38
N ASN A 104 -2.76 -9.54 -8.09
CA ASN A 104 -3.63 -10.63 -7.65
C ASN A 104 -5.11 -10.35 -7.94
N SER A 105 -5.45 -9.11 -8.20
CA SER A 105 -6.83 -8.72 -8.51
C SER A 105 -7.08 -8.64 -10.03
N VAL A 106 -6.14 -9.10 -10.84
CA VAL A 106 -6.23 -9.08 -12.30
C VAL A 106 -6.17 -10.52 -12.79
N SER A 107 -7.00 -10.85 -13.78
CA SER A 107 -7.00 -12.19 -14.34
C SER A 107 -5.61 -12.57 -14.82
N PRO A 108 -5.15 -13.80 -14.56
CA PRO A 108 -3.79 -14.21 -14.95
C PRO A 108 -3.48 -13.99 -16.42
N LYS A 109 -4.45 -14.12 -17.29
CA LYS A 109 -4.20 -13.94 -18.74
C LYS A 109 -3.86 -12.50 -19.09
N LEU A 110 -4.11 -11.55 -18.20
CA LEU A 110 -3.79 -10.13 -18.43
C LEU A 110 -2.49 -9.71 -17.74
N HIS A 111 -1.78 -10.64 -17.10
CA HIS A 111 -0.57 -10.29 -16.35
C HIS A 111 0.62 -9.93 -17.25
N GLY A 112 0.58 -10.29 -18.53
CA GLY A 112 1.77 -10.24 -19.39
C GLY A 112 2.50 -8.92 -19.40
N SER A 113 1.78 -7.80 -19.41
CA SER A 113 2.44 -6.50 -19.47
C SER A 113 2.69 -5.89 -18.09
N ILE A 114 1.92 -6.28 -17.08
CA ILE A 114 2.00 -5.60 -15.79
C ILE A 114 3.00 -6.21 -14.83
N ILE A 115 3.33 -7.49 -14.98
CA ILE A 115 4.26 -8.14 -14.04
C ILE A 115 5.68 -7.61 -14.16
N TYR A 116 5.98 -6.89 -15.25
CA TYR A 116 7.32 -6.33 -15.47
C TYR A 116 7.40 -4.86 -15.09
N ARG A 117 6.32 -4.27 -14.58
CA ARG A 117 6.36 -2.89 -14.12
C ARG A 117 6.96 -2.82 -12.72
N ASP A 118 7.61 -1.71 -12.41
CA ASP A 118 8.38 -1.59 -11.17
C ASP A 118 7.55 -1.12 -10.00
N THR A 119 6.52 -0.31 -10.21
CA THR A 119 5.77 0.29 -9.11
C THR A 119 4.27 0.05 -9.29
N ALA A 120 3.56 0.17 -8.17
CA ALA A 120 2.10 0.06 -8.20
C ALA A 120 1.50 1.13 -9.11
N PHE A 121 2.07 2.34 -9.09
CA PHE A 121 1.60 3.42 -9.96
C PHE A 121 1.71 3.04 -11.44
N GLU A 122 2.83 2.44 -11.83
CA GLU A 122 3.03 2.03 -13.22
C GLU A 122 2.07 0.93 -13.62
N ILE A 123 1.82 -0.02 -12.73
CA ILE A 123 0.85 -1.08 -12.99
C ILE A 123 -0.54 -0.49 -13.17
N TRP A 124 -0.93 0.40 -12.27
CA TRP A 124 -2.25 1.03 -12.32
C TRP A 124 -2.42 1.83 -13.61
N THR A 125 -1.39 2.60 -13.98
CA THR A 125 -1.42 3.41 -15.19
C THR A 125 -1.55 2.53 -16.44
N GLU A 126 -0.80 1.43 -16.48
CA GLU A 126 -0.85 0.50 -17.61
C GLU A 126 -2.27 -0.06 -17.77
N LEU A 127 -2.88 -0.47 -16.67
CA LEU A 127 -4.24 -1.03 -16.73
C LEU A 127 -5.25 0.00 -17.16
N ARG A 128 -5.12 1.23 -16.65
CA ARG A 128 -6.00 2.31 -17.03
C ARG A 128 -5.88 2.61 -18.52
N ASP A 129 -4.66 2.70 -19.01
CA ASP A 129 -4.42 3.06 -20.40
C ASP A 129 -4.88 1.96 -21.34
N THR A 130 -4.86 0.71 -20.89
CA THR A 130 -5.25 -0.43 -21.71
C THR A 130 -6.74 -0.66 -21.72
N PHE A 131 -7.41 -0.50 -20.57
CA PHE A 131 -8.78 -0.97 -20.42
C PHE A 131 -9.82 0.11 -20.13
N SER A 132 -9.41 1.33 -19.81
CA SER A 132 -10.43 2.35 -19.52
C SER A 132 -10.92 3.10 -20.77
#